data_42f4dc13ca6bab34416bb2d5a5ceb2e7
#
_entry.id   42f4dc13ca6bab34416bb2d5a5ceb2e7
#
_cell.length_a   1.000
_cell.length_b   1.000
_cell.length_c   1.000
_cell.angle_alpha   90.00
_cell.angle_beta   90.00
_cell.angle_gamma   90.00
#
_symmetry.space_group_name_H-M   'P 1'
#
loop_
_entity.id
_entity.type
_entity.pdbx_description
1 polymer ?
#
loop_
_entity_poly.entity_id
_entity_poly.type
_entity_poly.pdbx_seq_one_letter_code
_entity_poly.pdbx_strand_id
1 'polypeptide(L)'
;VKPTRPDTGYGYIQAHENMEDGACARVKSFTEKPALDFARVFMESGEFYWNTGLYLYNVRTMMKAIHDLVPDYRDSLTEAIDAIDEDDFCRVPAHFDTLPNLSFY
;
A
#
# COMPACT_ATOMS: atom_id res chain seq x y z
N VAL A 1 12.26 -3.94 5.10
CA VAL A 1 13.00 -5.08 5.70
C VAL A 1 13.75 -5.80 4.60
N LYS A 2 15.03 -6.15 4.83
CA LYS A 2 15.81 -6.94 3.86
C LYS A 2 15.27 -8.37 3.76
N PRO A 3 15.09 -8.91 2.54
CA PRO A 3 14.68 -10.27 2.33
C PRO A 3 15.72 -11.25 2.87
N THR A 4 15.27 -12.27 3.60
CA THR A 4 16.10 -13.36 4.12
C THR A 4 15.85 -14.69 3.40
N ARG A 5 14.82 -14.73 2.55
CA ARG A 5 14.44 -15.86 1.70
C ARG A 5 13.66 -15.33 0.48
N PRO A 6 13.57 -16.10 -0.62
CA PRO A 6 12.76 -15.69 -1.79
C PRO A 6 11.27 -15.97 -1.53
N ASP A 7 10.61 -15.04 -0.82
CA ASP A 7 9.21 -15.16 -0.45
C ASP A 7 8.30 -14.51 -1.51
N THR A 8 7.31 -15.24 -1.99
CA THR A 8 6.35 -14.78 -3.00
C THR A 8 5.10 -14.13 -2.40
N GLY A 9 4.98 -14.11 -1.07
CA GLY A 9 3.85 -13.51 -0.35
C GLY A 9 4.00 -12.02 -0.07
N TYR A 10 5.18 -11.46 -0.31
CA TYR A 10 5.46 -10.03 -0.07
C TYR A 10 5.61 -9.25 -1.37
N GLY A 11 5.27 -7.97 -1.33
CA GLY A 11 5.72 -7.00 -2.31
C GLY A 11 7.21 -6.67 -2.11
N TYR A 12 7.91 -6.40 -3.19
CA TYR A 12 9.33 -6.04 -3.21
C TYR A 12 9.51 -4.60 -3.66
N ILE A 13 10.22 -3.83 -2.87
CA ILE A 13 10.54 -2.42 -3.11
C ILE A 13 12.01 -2.32 -3.49
N GLN A 14 12.32 -1.82 -4.68
CA GLN A 14 13.69 -1.47 -5.07
C GLN A 14 13.97 -0.03 -4.66
N ALA A 15 15.02 0.19 -3.89
CA ALA A 15 15.49 1.52 -3.53
C ALA A 15 16.47 2.06 -4.58
N HIS A 16 16.55 3.40 -4.73
CA HIS A 16 17.51 4.04 -5.63
C HIS A 16 18.96 3.91 -5.14
N GLU A 17 19.14 3.80 -3.85
CA GLU A 17 20.44 3.71 -3.20
C GLU A 17 20.37 2.65 -2.10
N ASN A 18 21.53 2.08 -1.75
CA ASN A 18 21.59 1.20 -0.58
C ASN A 18 21.28 2.03 0.67
N MET A 19 20.18 1.65 1.34
CA MET A 19 19.77 2.32 2.56
C MET A 19 20.72 1.96 3.71
N GLU A 20 21.30 2.99 4.32
CA GLU A 20 21.85 2.86 5.67
C GLU A 20 20.71 2.68 6.69
N ASP A 21 20.98 2.01 7.80
CA ASP A 21 19.97 1.80 8.84
C ASP A 21 19.41 3.13 9.34
N GLY A 22 18.08 3.26 9.26
CA GLY A 22 17.36 4.46 9.65
C GLY A 22 17.27 5.58 8.60
N ALA A 23 17.85 5.39 7.41
CA ALA A 23 17.74 6.35 6.32
C ALA A 23 16.44 6.16 5.51
N CYS A 24 16.03 7.24 4.82
CA CYS A 24 14.97 7.19 3.83
C CYS A 24 15.57 7.19 2.43
N ALA A 25 15.07 6.35 1.54
CA ALA A 25 15.45 6.34 0.14
C ALA A 25 14.22 6.48 -0.77
N ARG A 26 14.45 6.98 -2.00
CA ARG A 26 13.40 6.98 -3.01
C ARG A 26 13.18 5.58 -3.55
N VAL A 27 11.90 5.23 -3.77
CA VAL A 27 11.52 3.99 -4.44
C VAL A 27 11.81 4.12 -5.93
N LYS A 28 12.54 3.14 -6.47
CA LYS A 28 12.82 3.01 -7.90
C LYS A 28 11.77 2.16 -8.60
N SER A 29 11.40 1.04 -7.97
CA SER A 29 10.36 0.15 -8.49
C SER A 29 9.66 -0.57 -7.35
N PHE A 30 8.45 -1.03 -7.62
CA PHE A 30 7.66 -1.87 -6.75
C PHE A 30 7.11 -3.05 -7.54
N THR A 31 7.22 -4.25 -6.99
CA THR A 31 6.67 -5.47 -7.60
C THR A 31 5.88 -6.23 -6.55
N GLU A 32 4.58 -6.36 -6.77
CA GLU A 32 3.70 -7.08 -5.85
C GLU A 32 3.80 -8.58 -6.09
N LYS A 33 4.06 -9.33 -5.02
CA LYS A 33 4.03 -10.79 -4.97
C LYS A 33 4.62 -11.47 -6.22
N PRO A 34 5.92 -11.30 -6.49
CA PRO A 34 6.55 -11.80 -7.70
C PRO A 34 6.57 -13.34 -7.75
N ALA A 35 6.75 -13.90 -8.93
CA ALA A 35 7.07 -15.31 -9.07
C ALA A 35 8.39 -15.67 -8.39
N LEU A 36 8.57 -16.92 -7.99
CA LEU A 36 9.70 -17.38 -7.18
C LEU A 36 11.07 -17.05 -7.80
N ASP A 37 11.19 -17.15 -9.12
CA ASP A 37 12.45 -16.86 -9.82
C ASP A 37 12.83 -15.38 -9.71
N PHE A 38 11.84 -14.48 -9.84
CA PHE A 38 12.06 -13.04 -9.61
C PHE A 38 12.37 -12.76 -8.15
N ALA A 39 11.67 -13.39 -7.20
CA ALA A 39 11.94 -13.21 -5.78
C ALA A 39 13.38 -13.60 -5.40
N ARG A 40 13.92 -14.66 -6.04
CA ARG A 40 15.34 -15.05 -5.88
C ARG A 40 16.29 -13.98 -6.40
N VAL A 41 16.08 -13.51 -7.62
CA VAL A 41 16.89 -12.45 -8.24
C VAL A 41 16.85 -11.18 -7.38
N PHE A 42 15.66 -10.78 -6.91
CA PHE A 42 15.52 -9.60 -6.05
C PHE A 42 16.27 -9.73 -4.73
N MET A 43 16.20 -10.88 -4.10
CA MET A 43 16.93 -11.15 -2.87
C MET A 43 18.46 -11.13 -3.11
N GLU A 44 18.94 -11.80 -4.16
CA GLU A 44 20.37 -11.94 -4.47
C GLU A 44 21.01 -10.62 -4.91
N SER A 45 20.24 -9.71 -5.53
CA SER A 45 20.73 -8.39 -5.93
C SER A 45 21.09 -7.50 -4.74
N GLY A 46 20.45 -7.72 -3.57
CA GLY A 46 20.66 -6.91 -2.37
C GLY A 46 20.01 -5.50 -2.44
N GLU A 47 19.39 -5.13 -3.56
CA GLU A 47 18.78 -3.80 -3.79
C GLU A 47 17.31 -3.74 -3.36
N PHE A 48 16.70 -4.88 -3.06
CA PHE A 48 15.28 -4.98 -2.77
C PHE A 48 14.99 -5.18 -1.29
N TYR A 49 13.86 -4.67 -0.89
CA TYR A 49 13.31 -4.77 0.47
C TYR A 49 11.89 -5.32 0.39
N TRP A 50 11.48 -6.12 1.38
CA TRP A 50 10.08 -6.49 1.53
C TRP A 50 9.23 -5.31 1.92
N ASN A 51 8.09 -5.15 1.27
CA ASN A 51 7.04 -4.26 1.74
C ASN A 51 6.36 -4.89 2.96
N THR A 52 6.38 -4.17 4.08
CA THR A 52 5.81 -4.64 5.35
C THR A 52 4.35 -4.24 5.53
N GLY A 53 3.78 -3.46 4.61
CA GLY A 53 2.44 -2.91 4.75
C GLY A 53 2.33 -1.77 5.77
N LEU A 54 3.47 -1.26 6.28
CA LEU A 54 3.49 -0.10 7.16
C LEU A 54 3.72 1.18 6.34
N TYR A 55 2.82 2.14 6.47
CA TYR A 55 2.83 3.37 5.71
C TYR A 55 2.83 4.59 6.63
N LEU A 56 3.67 5.56 6.31
CA LEU A 56 3.64 6.89 6.90
C LEU A 56 3.33 7.90 5.80
N TYR A 57 2.27 8.66 5.95
CA TYR A 57 1.84 9.62 4.94
C TYR A 57 1.25 10.89 5.55
N ASN A 58 1.28 11.95 4.78
CA ASN A 58 0.52 13.15 5.09
C ASN A 58 -0.95 12.94 4.69
N VAL A 59 -1.88 13.19 5.62
CA VAL A 59 -3.31 12.96 5.41
C VAL A 59 -3.84 13.70 4.17
N ARG A 60 -3.46 14.96 3.96
CA ARG A 60 -3.91 15.73 2.79
C ARG A 60 -3.45 15.10 1.48
N THR A 61 -2.21 14.63 1.44
CA THR A 61 -1.66 13.96 0.25
C THR A 61 -2.40 12.66 -0.03
N MET A 62 -2.68 11.86 1.00
CA MET A 62 -3.43 10.62 0.86
C MET A 62 -4.86 10.88 0.41
N MET A 63 -5.56 11.82 1.04
CA MET A 63 -6.93 12.19 0.65
C MET A 63 -7.00 12.70 -0.79
N LYS A 64 -6.01 13.48 -1.23
CA LYS A 64 -5.93 13.92 -2.63
C LYS A 64 -5.73 12.72 -3.57
N ALA A 65 -4.85 11.79 -3.23
CA ALA A 65 -4.64 10.58 -4.04
C ALA A 65 -5.92 9.73 -4.14
N ILE A 66 -6.63 9.51 -3.03
CA ILE A 66 -7.93 8.82 -3.02
C ILE A 66 -8.94 9.55 -3.92
N HIS A 67 -9.02 10.87 -3.78
CA HIS A 67 -9.93 11.68 -4.58
C HIS A 67 -9.66 11.55 -6.09
N ASP A 68 -8.39 11.58 -6.48
CA ASP A 68 -7.99 11.64 -7.89
C ASP A 68 -7.95 10.25 -8.56
N LEU A 69 -7.61 9.20 -7.80
CA LEU A 69 -7.33 7.88 -8.35
C LEU A 69 -8.46 6.86 -8.12
N VAL A 70 -9.25 7.03 -7.07
CA VAL A 70 -10.31 6.09 -6.69
C VAL A 70 -11.60 6.81 -6.27
N PRO A 71 -12.24 7.54 -7.20
CA PRO A 71 -13.39 8.40 -6.89
C PRO A 71 -14.58 7.62 -6.28
N ASP A 72 -14.80 6.39 -6.71
CA ASP A 72 -15.90 5.56 -6.18
C ASP A 72 -15.73 5.30 -4.67
N TYR A 73 -14.48 5.08 -4.21
CA TYR A 73 -14.18 4.94 -2.79
C TYR A 73 -14.32 6.25 -2.03
N ARG A 74 -13.94 7.37 -2.64
CA ARG A 74 -14.12 8.70 -2.04
C ARG A 74 -15.59 8.94 -1.68
N ASP A 75 -16.48 8.69 -2.63
CA ASP A 75 -17.90 8.96 -2.45
C ASP A 75 -18.50 8.06 -1.36
N SER A 76 -18.12 6.77 -1.34
CA SER A 76 -18.51 5.83 -0.30
C SER A 76 -17.97 6.18 1.08
N LEU A 77 -16.72 6.63 1.18
CA LEU A 77 -16.12 7.06 2.44
C LEU A 77 -16.79 8.33 2.97
N THR A 78 -17.12 9.29 2.09
CA THR A 78 -17.86 10.50 2.47
C THR A 78 -19.22 10.15 3.03
N GLU A 79 -19.99 9.29 2.34
CA GLU A 79 -21.28 8.82 2.82
C GLU A 79 -21.19 8.11 4.17
N ALA A 80 -20.14 7.28 4.37
CA ALA A 80 -19.92 6.59 5.64
C ALA A 80 -19.60 7.56 6.79
N ILE A 81 -18.81 8.61 6.53
CA ILE A 81 -18.46 9.63 7.51
C ILE A 81 -19.70 10.47 7.88
N ASP A 82 -20.50 10.87 6.87
CA ASP A 82 -21.70 11.64 7.11
C ASP A 82 -22.80 10.86 7.84
N ALA A 83 -22.67 9.52 7.86
CA ALA A 83 -23.56 8.60 8.56
C ALA A 83 -23.06 8.18 9.97
N ILE A 84 -22.06 8.89 10.54
CA ILE A 84 -21.63 8.66 11.93
C ILE A 84 -22.79 9.04 12.86
N ASP A 85 -23.19 8.13 13.72
CA ASP A 85 -24.27 8.31 14.69
C ASP A 85 -23.75 8.85 16.05
N GLU A 86 -24.67 9.10 16.98
CA GLU A 86 -24.36 9.62 18.32
C GLU A 86 -23.44 8.69 19.15
N ASP A 87 -23.33 7.41 18.77
CA ASP A 87 -22.48 6.42 19.41
C ASP A 87 -21.10 6.29 18.72
N ASP A 88 -20.74 7.21 17.84
CA ASP A 88 -19.50 7.21 17.04
C ASP A 88 -19.32 5.97 16.14
N PHE A 89 -20.39 5.30 15.76
CA PHE A 89 -20.34 4.21 14.81
C PHE A 89 -20.54 4.68 13.38
N CYS A 90 -19.57 4.32 12.52
CA CYS A 90 -19.65 4.55 11.10
C CYS A 90 -20.43 3.39 10.43
N ARG A 91 -21.51 3.70 9.74
CA ARG A 91 -22.27 2.70 8.98
C ARG A 91 -21.62 2.47 7.62
N VAL A 92 -21.45 1.20 7.28
CA VAL A 92 -21.01 0.84 5.92
C VAL A 92 -22.14 1.14 4.95
N PRO A 93 -21.91 1.95 3.88
CA PRO A 93 -22.92 2.24 2.88
C PRO A 93 -23.47 0.96 2.22
N ALA A 94 -24.76 0.97 1.85
CA ALA A 94 -25.42 -0.20 1.27
C ALA A 94 -24.78 -0.68 -0.06
N HIS A 95 -24.10 0.22 -0.78
CA HIS A 95 -23.42 -0.11 -2.03
C HIS A 95 -21.94 -0.51 -1.85
N PHE A 96 -21.46 -0.62 -0.61
CA PHE A 96 -20.05 -0.98 -0.35
C PHE A 96 -19.66 -2.30 -1.01
N ASP A 97 -20.54 -3.28 -1.04
CA ASP A 97 -20.29 -4.58 -1.67
C ASP A 97 -20.14 -4.51 -3.21
N THR A 98 -20.53 -3.40 -3.81
CA THR A 98 -20.39 -3.15 -5.27
C THR A 98 -19.10 -2.45 -5.63
N LEU A 99 -18.33 -1.99 -4.66
CA LEU A 99 -17.04 -1.35 -4.90
C LEU A 99 -16.02 -2.35 -5.46
N PRO A 100 -15.16 -1.91 -6.39
CA PRO A 100 -14.12 -2.77 -6.92
C PRO A 100 -13.15 -3.20 -5.81
N ASN A 101 -12.75 -4.46 -5.81
CA ASN A 101 -11.73 -4.95 -4.90
C ASN A 101 -10.35 -4.52 -5.41
N LEU A 102 -9.80 -3.46 -4.83
CA LEU A 102 -8.52 -2.89 -5.22
C LEU A 102 -7.45 -3.24 -4.18
N SER A 103 -6.26 -3.58 -4.68
CA SER A 103 -5.08 -3.67 -3.84
C SER A 103 -4.61 -2.26 -3.48
N PHE A 104 -4.17 -2.07 -2.25
CA PHE A 104 -3.55 -0.83 -1.80
C PHE A 104 -2.16 -0.60 -2.42
N TYR A 105 -1.59 -1.61 -3.02
CA TYR A 105 -0.26 -1.60 -3.64
C TYR A 105 -0.31 -1.25 -5.12
#